data_b9eb30080079c9630e4a3c657b8047a6
#
_entry.id   b9eb30080079c9630e4a3c657b8047a6
#
_cell.length_a   1.000
_cell.length_b   1.000
_cell.length_c   1.000
_cell.angle_alpha   90.00
_cell.angle_beta   90.00
_cell.angle_gamma   90.00
#
_symmetry.space_group_name_H-M   'P 1'
#
loop_
_entity.id
_entity.type
_entity.pdbx_description
1 polymer ?
#
loop_
_entity_poly.entity_id
_entity_poly.type
_entity_poly.pdbx_seq_one_letter_code
_entity_poly.pdbx_strand_id
1 'polypeptide(L)'
;LSVGGGVAASLFLLPAVFGANSVAKAVIPSLSVEGIDFDVTSLPQKSTMYASDGTTKITEFWDQNREVVPLKKISKYMQQAVVSREDRRFFTHGGVDVQGVFRAFVQTYMKGDHQGGSSLTQQYVKNVLILQAQQDNDPIAQYHASEDTIARKLREMLISVQMEKQYSKPEILQGYLNIAQFGGNSLYGCLLYTSDAAD
;
A
#
# COMPACT_ATOMS: atom_id res chain seq x y z
N LEU A 1 27.50 17.38 18.56
CA LEU A 1 26.19 16.77 18.90
C LEU A 1 24.98 17.67 18.58
N SER A 2 25.16 18.98 18.30
CA SER A 2 24.07 19.94 18.04
C SER A 2 23.67 20.11 16.56
N VAL A 3 24.48 19.68 15.62
CA VAL A 3 24.21 19.86 14.18
C VAL A 3 23.27 18.80 13.63
N GLY A 4 23.33 17.55 14.11
CA GLY A 4 22.48 16.46 13.65
C GLY A 4 21.00 16.58 14.06
N GLY A 5 20.72 17.17 15.23
CA GLY A 5 19.36 17.41 15.71
C GLY A 5 18.63 18.51 14.93
N GLY A 6 19.36 19.50 14.43
CA GLY A 6 18.82 20.61 13.66
C GLY A 6 18.32 20.21 12.27
N VAL A 7 19.00 19.27 11.61
CA VAL A 7 18.63 18.80 10.27
C VAL A 7 17.37 17.92 10.31
N ALA A 8 17.26 17.07 11.33
CA ALA A 8 16.04 16.25 11.48
C ALA A 8 14.80 17.10 11.85
N ALA A 9 14.96 18.08 12.75
CA ALA A 9 13.89 19.00 13.11
C ALA A 9 13.52 19.94 11.95
N SER A 10 14.48 20.37 11.12
CA SER A 10 14.20 21.22 9.97
C SER A 10 13.43 20.52 8.87
N LEU A 11 13.59 19.21 8.68
CA LEU A 11 12.79 18.42 7.72
C LEU A 11 11.31 18.34 8.13
N PHE A 12 11.00 18.36 9.42
CA PHE A 12 9.62 18.44 9.92
C PHE A 12 9.09 19.87 10.01
N LEU A 13 9.97 20.88 10.06
CA LEU A 13 9.62 22.30 10.14
C LEU A 13 9.69 23.03 8.78
N LEU A 14 10.20 22.37 7.73
CA LEU A 14 10.26 22.95 6.37
C LEU A 14 8.92 23.52 5.86
N PRO A 15 7.75 22.94 6.18
CA PRO A 15 6.49 23.57 5.82
C PRO A 15 6.23 24.92 6.52
N ALA A 16 6.84 25.13 7.67
CA ALA A 16 6.65 26.38 8.44
C ALA A 16 7.54 27.54 7.98
N VAL A 17 8.66 27.24 7.32
CA VAL A 17 9.68 28.26 6.96
C VAL A 17 9.63 28.67 5.49
N PHE A 18 9.17 27.78 4.58
CA PHE A 18 9.04 28.08 3.15
C PHE A 18 7.59 28.26 2.73
N GLY A 19 6.98 29.36 3.14
CA GLY A 19 5.71 29.82 2.59
C GLY A 19 4.59 28.78 2.59
N ALA A 20 4.10 28.44 3.77
CA ALA A 20 3.01 27.47 3.99
C ALA A 20 1.84 27.57 2.98
N ASN A 21 1.61 28.73 2.38
CA ASN A 21 0.56 28.97 1.41
C ASN A 21 0.86 28.42 -0.01
N SER A 22 2.11 28.40 -0.45
CA SER A 22 2.43 27.95 -1.83
C SER A 22 2.56 26.44 -1.91
N VAL A 23 3.20 25.82 -0.91
CA VAL A 23 3.32 24.36 -0.81
C VAL A 23 1.97 23.75 -0.52
N ALA A 24 1.18 24.34 0.39
CA ALA A 24 -0.17 23.89 0.67
C ALA A 24 -1.07 23.94 -0.57
N LYS A 25 -1.06 25.04 -1.33
CA LYS A 25 -1.85 25.17 -2.56
C LYS A 25 -1.44 24.21 -3.68
N ALA A 26 -0.17 23.81 -3.75
CA ALA A 26 0.30 22.84 -4.73
C ALA A 26 0.03 21.39 -4.29
N VAL A 27 0.02 21.13 -2.99
CA VAL A 27 -0.03 19.78 -2.42
C VAL A 27 -1.46 19.39 -2.00
N ILE A 28 -2.27 20.34 -1.49
CA ILE A 28 -3.63 20.05 -1.03
C ILE A 28 -4.53 19.43 -2.12
N PRO A 29 -4.56 19.90 -3.38
CA PRO A 29 -5.39 19.29 -4.41
C PRO A 29 -4.96 17.85 -4.76
N SER A 30 -3.65 17.55 -4.63
CA SER A 30 -3.12 16.21 -4.89
C SER A 30 -3.25 15.25 -3.69
N LEU A 31 -3.76 15.74 -2.56
CA LEU A 31 -3.92 15.00 -1.30
C LEU A 31 -5.37 14.56 -1.05
N SER A 32 -6.32 14.93 -1.92
CA SER A 32 -7.67 14.44 -1.78
C SER A 32 -7.68 12.93 -2.03
N VAL A 33 -8.39 12.20 -1.19
CA VAL A 33 -8.72 10.78 -1.42
C VAL A 33 -9.94 10.64 -2.32
N GLU A 34 -10.53 11.77 -2.76
CA GLU A 34 -11.63 11.78 -3.72
C GLU A 34 -11.16 11.17 -5.05
N GLY A 35 -11.92 10.19 -5.54
CA GLY A 35 -11.59 9.47 -6.77
C GLY A 35 -10.61 8.32 -6.60
N ILE A 36 -10.09 8.05 -5.41
CA ILE A 36 -9.29 6.84 -5.15
C ILE A 36 -10.24 5.73 -4.70
N ASP A 37 -10.32 4.68 -5.51
CA ASP A 37 -11.13 3.51 -5.19
C ASP A 37 -10.31 2.51 -4.36
N PHE A 38 -10.67 2.36 -3.09
CA PHE A 38 -10.09 1.37 -2.17
C PHE A 38 -10.95 0.12 -2.05
N ASP A 39 -12.02 -0.01 -2.85
CA ASP A 39 -12.86 -1.21 -2.83
C ASP A 39 -12.12 -2.38 -3.49
N VAL A 40 -11.82 -3.40 -2.71
CA VAL A 40 -11.17 -4.62 -3.19
C VAL A 40 -12.04 -5.41 -4.18
N THR A 41 -13.34 -5.15 -4.23
CA THR A 41 -14.23 -5.83 -5.18
C THR A 41 -14.04 -5.32 -6.61
N SER A 42 -13.51 -4.13 -6.79
CA SER A 42 -13.19 -3.52 -8.09
C SER A 42 -11.85 -4.01 -8.68
N LEU A 43 -11.08 -4.81 -7.92
CA LEU A 43 -9.78 -5.31 -8.38
C LEU A 43 -9.94 -6.24 -9.60
N PRO A 44 -9.05 -6.13 -10.63
CA PRO A 44 -9.05 -7.07 -11.74
C PRO A 44 -8.86 -8.50 -11.27
N GLN A 45 -9.72 -9.38 -11.72
CA GLN A 45 -9.72 -10.80 -11.39
C GLN A 45 -9.61 -11.63 -12.67
N LYS A 46 -9.29 -12.91 -12.49
CA LYS A 46 -9.33 -13.87 -13.60
C LYS A 46 -10.76 -14.05 -14.14
N SER A 47 -10.87 -14.26 -15.43
CA SER A 47 -12.11 -14.65 -16.10
C SER A 47 -12.07 -16.13 -16.45
N THR A 48 -13.13 -16.89 -16.13
CA THR A 48 -13.23 -18.31 -16.44
C THR A 48 -14.24 -18.55 -17.53
N MET A 49 -13.85 -19.27 -18.58
CA MET A 49 -14.75 -19.70 -19.64
C MET A 49 -15.23 -21.12 -19.38
N TYR A 50 -16.54 -21.32 -19.43
CA TYR A 50 -17.18 -22.62 -19.28
C TYR A 50 -17.78 -23.09 -20.59
N ALA A 51 -17.96 -24.40 -20.76
CA ALA A 51 -18.69 -25.00 -21.84
C ALA A 51 -20.20 -24.67 -21.72
N SER A 52 -20.99 -25.05 -22.72
CA SER A 52 -22.45 -24.82 -22.77
C SER A 52 -23.22 -25.48 -21.61
N ASP A 53 -22.61 -26.44 -20.92
CA ASP A 53 -23.17 -27.09 -19.73
C ASP A 53 -23.06 -26.21 -18.46
N GLY A 54 -22.33 -25.06 -18.51
CA GLY A 54 -22.13 -24.14 -17.42
C GLY A 54 -21.23 -24.65 -16.28
N THR A 55 -20.69 -25.85 -16.40
CA THR A 55 -19.92 -26.53 -15.33
C THR A 55 -18.50 -26.95 -15.77
N THR A 56 -18.35 -27.38 -17.02
CA THR A 56 -17.07 -27.80 -17.56
C THR A 56 -16.19 -26.58 -17.87
N LYS A 57 -15.14 -26.38 -17.09
CA LYS A 57 -14.18 -25.29 -17.29
C LYS A 57 -13.34 -25.58 -18.56
N ILE A 58 -13.37 -24.65 -19.53
CA ILE A 58 -12.58 -24.72 -20.77
C ILE A 58 -11.21 -24.09 -20.56
N THR A 59 -11.18 -22.83 -20.08
CA THR A 59 -9.93 -22.09 -19.88
C THR A 59 -10.13 -20.92 -18.92
N GLU A 60 -9.04 -20.32 -18.50
CA GLU A 60 -9.02 -19.08 -17.71
C GLU A 60 -8.18 -18.03 -18.43
N PHE A 61 -8.59 -16.76 -18.33
CA PHE A 61 -7.87 -15.61 -18.86
C PHE A 61 -7.58 -14.66 -17.72
N TRP A 62 -6.36 -14.13 -17.66
CA TRP A 62 -5.95 -13.14 -16.67
C TRP A 62 -4.76 -12.31 -17.16
N ASP A 63 -4.77 -11.02 -16.88
CA ASP A 63 -3.57 -10.20 -16.87
C ASP A 63 -2.93 -10.28 -15.48
N GLN A 64 -3.79 -10.29 -14.45
CA GLN A 64 -3.42 -10.51 -13.06
C GLN A 64 -4.19 -11.73 -12.53
N ASN A 65 -3.46 -12.80 -12.22
CA ASN A 65 -4.07 -13.99 -11.61
C ASN A 65 -4.39 -13.68 -10.14
N ARG A 66 -5.59 -13.18 -9.92
CA ARG A 66 -6.11 -12.76 -8.61
C ARG A 66 -7.49 -13.34 -8.39
N GLU A 67 -7.72 -13.77 -7.17
CA GLU A 67 -9.03 -14.05 -6.63
C GLU A 67 -9.19 -13.27 -5.33
N VAL A 68 -10.20 -12.41 -5.27
CA VAL A 68 -10.45 -11.60 -4.09
C VAL A 68 -11.13 -12.45 -3.04
N VAL A 69 -10.51 -12.54 -1.87
CA VAL A 69 -11.01 -13.34 -0.76
C VAL A 69 -11.20 -12.49 0.50
N PRO A 70 -12.27 -12.71 1.28
CA PRO A 70 -12.45 -12.01 2.54
C PRO A 70 -11.37 -12.42 3.55
N LEU A 71 -11.00 -11.49 4.45
CA LEU A 71 -9.92 -11.69 5.43
C LEU A 71 -10.07 -12.97 6.24
N LYS A 72 -11.31 -13.35 6.58
CA LYS A 72 -11.61 -14.59 7.33
C LYS A 72 -11.22 -15.88 6.62
N LYS A 73 -11.10 -15.86 5.28
CA LYS A 73 -10.63 -16.99 4.48
C LYS A 73 -9.12 -16.98 4.25
N ILE A 74 -8.43 -15.90 4.59
CA ILE A 74 -6.98 -15.85 4.52
C ILE A 74 -6.40 -16.44 5.80
N SER A 75 -5.46 -17.37 5.68
CA SER A 75 -4.80 -18.02 6.82
C SER A 75 -4.33 -16.99 7.85
N LYS A 76 -4.59 -17.22 9.12
CA LYS A 76 -4.11 -16.38 10.23
C LYS A 76 -2.58 -16.31 10.28
N TYR A 77 -1.91 -17.39 9.90
CA TYR A 77 -0.45 -17.42 9.81
C TYR A 77 0.07 -16.44 8.74
N MET A 78 -0.59 -16.36 7.59
CA MET A 78 -0.25 -15.40 6.56
C MET A 78 -0.47 -13.96 7.01
N GLN A 79 -1.61 -13.68 7.64
CA GLN A 79 -1.90 -12.36 8.21
C GLN A 79 -0.82 -11.94 9.22
N GLN A 80 -0.45 -12.83 10.13
CA GLN A 80 0.59 -12.59 11.14
C GLN A 80 1.99 -12.45 10.52
N ALA A 81 2.33 -13.28 9.54
CA ALA A 81 3.61 -13.22 8.85
C ALA A 81 3.81 -11.86 8.15
N VAL A 82 2.80 -11.42 7.42
CA VAL A 82 2.84 -10.13 6.72
C VAL A 82 2.97 -8.97 7.72
N VAL A 83 2.12 -8.92 8.74
CA VAL A 83 2.19 -7.88 9.77
C VAL A 83 3.55 -7.90 10.49
N SER A 84 4.05 -9.09 10.84
CA SER A 84 5.34 -9.22 11.54
C SER A 84 6.53 -8.80 10.67
N ARG A 85 6.44 -9.01 9.36
CA ARG A 85 7.48 -8.70 8.40
C ARG A 85 7.48 -7.23 7.98
N GLU A 86 6.31 -6.73 7.61
CA GLU A 86 6.17 -5.43 6.97
C GLU A 86 5.89 -4.30 7.98
N ASP A 87 5.06 -4.56 8.99
CA ASP A 87 4.61 -3.52 9.91
C ASP A 87 4.18 -4.10 11.27
N ARG A 88 5.14 -4.39 12.13
CA ARG A 88 4.90 -5.01 13.45
C ARG A 88 3.93 -4.25 14.35
N ARG A 89 3.77 -2.95 14.11
CA ARG A 89 2.90 -2.09 14.89
C ARG A 89 1.65 -1.66 14.14
N PHE A 90 1.32 -2.35 13.06
CA PHE A 90 0.17 -2.05 12.22
C PHE A 90 -1.10 -1.75 12.99
N PHE A 91 -1.42 -2.53 14.01
CA PHE A 91 -2.64 -2.38 14.81
C PHE A 91 -2.57 -1.26 15.85
N THR A 92 -1.43 -0.58 16.02
CA THR A 92 -1.21 0.41 17.10
C THR A 92 -0.96 1.83 16.62
N HIS A 93 -0.68 2.05 15.32
CA HIS A 93 -0.49 3.39 14.76
C HIS A 93 -1.64 3.76 13.81
N GLY A 94 -1.73 5.05 13.44
CA GLY A 94 -2.75 5.62 12.54
C GLY A 94 -2.18 5.98 11.16
N GLY A 95 -2.10 5.04 10.23
CA GLY A 95 -1.63 5.26 8.84
C GLY A 95 -0.11 5.34 8.68
N VAL A 96 0.57 5.97 9.61
CA VAL A 96 2.02 6.16 9.59
C VAL A 96 2.63 5.70 10.90
N ASP A 97 3.60 4.80 10.82
CA ASP A 97 4.43 4.40 11.96
C ASP A 97 5.59 5.39 12.16
N VAL A 98 5.35 6.49 12.88
CA VAL A 98 6.37 7.54 13.13
C VAL A 98 7.62 6.95 13.80
N GLN A 99 7.46 6.00 14.75
CA GLN A 99 8.62 5.38 15.40
C GLN A 99 9.38 4.44 14.47
N GLY A 100 8.66 3.74 13.54
CA GLY A 100 9.27 2.90 12.51
C GLY A 100 10.07 3.73 11.51
N VAL A 101 9.50 4.85 11.05
CA VAL A 101 10.19 5.82 10.18
C VAL A 101 11.45 6.35 10.86
N PHE A 102 11.36 6.76 12.12
CA PHE A 102 12.53 7.26 12.87
C PHE A 102 13.59 6.16 13.03
N ARG A 103 13.18 4.94 13.38
CA ARG A 103 14.11 3.80 13.50
C ARG A 103 14.80 3.49 12.18
N ALA A 104 14.07 3.44 11.07
CA ALA A 104 14.61 3.21 9.74
C ALA A 104 15.61 4.31 9.34
N PHE A 105 15.30 5.57 9.66
CA PHE A 105 16.20 6.69 9.43
C PHE A 105 17.52 6.51 10.20
N VAL A 106 17.47 6.21 11.50
CA VAL A 106 18.64 5.99 12.32
C VAL A 106 19.49 4.82 11.81
N GLN A 107 18.86 3.71 11.43
CA GLN A 107 19.59 2.53 10.94
C GLN A 107 20.23 2.79 9.57
N THR A 108 19.54 3.44 8.66
CA THR A 108 20.09 3.82 7.35
C THR A 108 21.27 4.77 7.49
N TYR A 109 21.15 5.80 8.36
CA TYR A 109 22.21 6.79 8.54
C TYR A 109 23.40 6.31 9.36
N MET A 110 23.17 5.44 10.37
CA MET A 110 24.24 5.02 11.28
C MET A 110 24.84 3.65 10.92
N LYS A 111 24.11 2.79 10.23
CA LYS A 111 24.55 1.41 9.94
C LYS A 111 24.67 1.10 8.45
N GLY A 112 24.22 2.00 7.57
CA GLY A 112 24.23 1.76 6.12
C GLY A 112 23.21 0.71 5.64
N ASP A 113 22.37 0.20 6.54
CA ASP A 113 21.33 -0.78 6.20
C ASP A 113 20.05 -0.07 5.75
N HIS A 114 19.66 -0.29 4.51
CA HIS A 114 18.39 0.22 3.97
C HIS A 114 17.21 -0.57 4.58
N GLN A 115 16.70 -0.12 5.70
CA GLN A 115 15.45 -0.67 6.25
C GLN A 115 14.24 0.10 5.74
N GLY A 116 13.23 -0.66 5.25
CA GLY A 116 11.94 -0.10 4.87
C GLY A 116 11.21 0.48 6.09
N GLY A 117 10.85 1.76 6.03
CA GLY A 117 10.10 2.46 7.09
C GLY A 117 8.64 2.73 6.72
N SER A 118 8.12 2.08 5.66
CA SER A 118 6.74 2.26 5.20
C SER A 118 5.78 1.36 5.97
N SER A 119 4.64 1.91 6.43
CA SER A 119 3.58 1.09 7.02
C SER A 119 2.86 0.25 5.95
N LEU A 120 2.13 -0.79 6.39
CA LEU A 120 1.24 -1.59 5.53
C LEU A 120 0.22 -0.71 4.81
N THR A 121 -0.35 0.28 5.50
CA THR A 121 -1.31 1.22 4.92
C THR A 121 -0.68 2.03 3.79
N GLN A 122 0.56 2.51 3.96
CA GLN A 122 1.28 3.23 2.91
C GLN A 122 1.57 2.35 1.69
N GLN A 123 1.95 1.10 1.91
CA GLN A 123 2.17 0.14 0.83
C GLN A 123 0.85 -0.17 0.09
N TYR A 124 -0.26 -0.28 0.82
CA TYR A 124 -1.57 -0.50 0.23
C TYR A 124 -1.98 0.69 -0.65
N VAL A 125 -1.89 1.91 -0.13
CA VAL A 125 -2.16 3.15 -0.89
C VAL A 125 -1.32 3.21 -2.16
N LYS A 126 -0.03 2.96 -2.07
CA LYS A 126 0.86 2.92 -3.24
C LYS A 126 0.36 1.93 -4.30
N ASN A 127 0.03 0.70 -3.90
CA ASN A 127 -0.41 -0.34 -4.82
C ASN A 127 -1.75 0.01 -5.49
N VAL A 128 -2.69 0.63 -4.75
CA VAL A 128 -3.97 1.12 -5.29
C VAL A 128 -3.73 2.21 -6.33
N LEU A 129 -2.88 3.20 -6.03
CA LEU A 129 -2.59 4.29 -6.97
C LEU A 129 -1.94 3.78 -8.27
N ILE A 130 -1.02 2.83 -8.17
CA ILE A 130 -0.40 2.20 -9.35
C ILE A 130 -1.46 1.45 -10.17
N LEU A 131 -2.29 0.65 -9.50
CA LEU A 131 -3.32 -0.15 -10.18
C LEU A 131 -4.36 0.74 -10.86
N GLN A 132 -4.82 1.79 -10.19
CA GLN A 132 -5.78 2.74 -10.77
C GLN A 132 -5.19 3.42 -12.00
N ALA A 133 -3.95 3.90 -11.94
CA ALA A 133 -3.27 4.48 -13.10
C ALA A 133 -3.11 3.50 -14.27
N GLN A 134 -2.92 2.19 -13.97
CA GLN A 134 -2.90 1.14 -14.99
C GLN A 134 -4.28 0.93 -15.63
N GLN A 135 -5.34 0.91 -14.84
CA GLN A 135 -6.73 0.76 -15.32
C GLN A 135 -7.17 1.95 -16.18
N ASP A 136 -6.77 3.15 -15.79
CA ASP A 136 -7.05 4.39 -16.52
C ASP A 136 -6.17 4.57 -17.78
N ASN A 137 -5.21 3.67 -18.00
CA ASN A 137 -4.19 3.77 -19.05
C ASN A 137 -3.45 5.10 -18.99
N ASP A 138 -3.15 5.60 -17.79
CA ASP A 138 -2.40 6.83 -17.55
C ASP A 138 -0.94 6.54 -17.17
N PRO A 139 0.00 6.54 -18.14
CA PRO A 139 1.40 6.25 -17.87
C PRO A 139 2.09 7.34 -17.04
N ILE A 140 1.56 8.56 -17.04
CA ILE A 140 2.10 9.68 -16.25
C ILE A 140 1.72 9.47 -14.78
N ALA A 141 0.45 9.17 -14.49
CA ALA A 141 0.01 8.83 -13.13
C ALA A 141 0.73 7.59 -12.60
N GLN A 142 0.93 6.56 -13.44
CA GLN A 142 1.68 5.36 -13.08
C GLN A 142 3.15 5.69 -12.72
N TYR A 143 3.81 6.54 -13.52
CA TYR A 143 5.16 7.02 -13.23
C TYR A 143 5.19 7.74 -11.88
N HIS A 144 4.30 8.71 -11.64
CA HIS A 144 4.22 9.45 -10.39
C HIS A 144 3.86 8.59 -9.18
N ALA A 145 3.09 7.52 -9.35
CA ALA A 145 2.79 6.56 -8.28
C ALA A 145 3.97 5.64 -7.94
N SER A 146 4.94 5.46 -8.87
CA SER A 146 6.06 4.54 -8.71
C SER A 146 7.41 5.23 -8.50
N GLU A 147 7.56 6.52 -8.87
CA GLU A 147 8.82 7.26 -8.73
C GLU A 147 9.34 7.30 -7.29
N ASP A 148 10.67 7.31 -7.12
CA ASP A 148 11.27 7.37 -5.78
C ASP A 148 11.55 8.82 -5.36
N THR A 149 10.45 9.55 -5.02
CA THR A 149 10.51 10.95 -4.60
C THR A 149 9.95 11.17 -3.22
N ILE A 150 10.46 12.20 -2.53
CA ILE A 150 9.93 12.63 -1.23
C ILE A 150 8.48 13.09 -1.36
N ALA A 151 8.14 13.77 -2.47
CA ALA A 151 6.78 14.25 -2.72
C ALA A 151 5.76 13.10 -2.80
N ARG A 152 6.08 12.03 -3.56
CA ARG A 152 5.28 10.82 -3.59
C ARG A 152 5.11 10.23 -2.19
N LYS A 153 6.19 10.12 -1.44
CA LYS A 153 6.16 9.53 -0.10
C LYS A 153 5.30 10.32 0.89
N LEU A 154 5.37 11.65 0.83
CA LEU A 154 4.50 12.52 1.62
C LEU A 154 3.02 12.35 1.22
N ARG A 155 2.73 12.25 -0.08
CA ARG A 155 1.38 11.99 -0.57
C ARG A 155 0.85 10.64 -0.04
N GLU A 156 1.62 9.57 -0.16
CA GLU A 156 1.24 8.26 0.41
C GLU A 156 0.93 8.34 1.91
N MET A 157 1.79 9.02 2.68
CA MET A 157 1.60 9.17 4.13
C MET A 157 0.29 9.90 4.46
N LEU A 158 -0.01 10.99 3.76
CA LEU A 158 -1.22 11.78 4.00
C LEU A 158 -2.50 11.02 3.60
N ILE A 159 -2.49 10.36 2.46
CA ILE A 159 -3.59 9.49 2.03
C ILE A 159 -3.79 8.34 3.03
N SER A 160 -2.69 7.73 3.53
CA SER A 160 -2.76 6.66 4.52
C SER A 160 -3.42 7.08 5.83
N VAL A 161 -3.12 8.29 6.31
CA VAL A 161 -3.76 8.85 7.51
C VAL A 161 -5.26 9.09 7.28
N GLN A 162 -5.65 9.55 6.10
CA GLN A 162 -7.07 9.75 5.76
C GLN A 162 -7.79 8.41 5.59
N MET A 163 -7.15 7.43 4.95
CA MET A 163 -7.69 6.09 4.78
C MET A 163 -8.00 5.43 6.13
N GLU A 164 -7.12 5.55 7.11
CA GLU A 164 -7.34 4.95 8.45
C GLU A 164 -8.41 5.65 9.28
N LYS A 165 -8.93 6.79 8.84
CA LYS A 165 -10.13 7.40 9.40
C LYS A 165 -11.42 6.81 8.83
N GLN A 166 -11.37 6.22 7.63
CA GLN A 166 -12.52 5.71 6.90
C GLN A 166 -12.62 4.19 6.99
N TYR A 167 -11.48 3.49 7.01
CA TYR A 167 -11.39 2.03 7.01
C TYR A 167 -10.75 1.49 8.27
N SER A 168 -11.28 0.39 8.78
CA SER A 168 -10.70 -0.31 9.92
C SER A 168 -9.42 -1.05 9.54
N LYS A 169 -8.57 -1.35 10.51
CA LYS A 169 -7.34 -2.15 10.30
C LYS A 169 -7.57 -3.50 9.61
N PRO A 170 -8.61 -4.28 9.96
CA PRO A 170 -8.93 -5.51 9.24
C PRO A 170 -9.29 -5.29 7.77
N GLU A 171 -10.03 -4.22 7.43
CA GLU A 171 -10.37 -3.89 6.04
C GLU A 171 -9.12 -3.48 5.25
N ILE A 172 -8.24 -2.67 5.82
CA ILE A 172 -6.96 -2.29 5.22
C ILE A 172 -6.07 -3.53 5.00
N LEU A 173 -5.98 -4.41 5.99
CA LEU A 173 -5.22 -5.65 5.87
C LEU A 173 -5.80 -6.57 4.78
N GLN A 174 -7.13 -6.68 4.70
CA GLN A 174 -7.80 -7.43 3.63
C GLN A 174 -7.46 -6.85 2.27
N GLY A 175 -7.55 -5.54 2.11
CA GLY A 175 -7.20 -4.84 0.87
C GLY A 175 -5.75 -5.09 0.47
N TYR A 176 -4.83 -4.91 1.39
CA TYR A 176 -3.41 -5.18 1.15
C TYR A 176 -3.15 -6.62 0.71
N LEU A 177 -3.70 -7.60 1.42
CA LEU A 177 -3.49 -9.01 1.14
C LEU A 177 -4.11 -9.45 -0.20
N ASN A 178 -5.11 -8.74 -0.70
CA ASN A 178 -5.71 -9.01 -2.01
C ASN A 178 -5.00 -8.28 -3.17
N ILE A 179 -4.35 -7.14 -2.93
CA ILE A 179 -3.69 -6.37 -3.98
C ILE A 179 -2.20 -6.69 -4.13
N ALA A 180 -1.53 -7.05 -3.03
CA ALA A 180 -0.10 -7.28 -3.02
C ALA A 180 0.31 -8.46 -3.91
N GLN A 181 1.48 -8.34 -4.54
CA GLN A 181 2.07 -9.40 -5.35
C GLN A 181 2.92 -10.31 -4.43
N PHE A 182 2.52 -11.56 -4.28
CA PHE A 182 3.22 -12.55 -3.45
C PHE A 182 4.00 -13.60 -4.22
N GLY A 183 3.84 -13.66 -5.52
CA GLY A 183 4.48 -14.64 -6.39
C GLY A 183 5.09 -14.01 -7.64
N GLY A 184 5.41 -14.83 -8.64
CA GLY A 184 5.96 -14.37 -9.93
C GLY A 184 5.10 -13.29 -10.60
N ASN A 185 5.49 -12.85 -11.79
CA ASN A 185 4.99 -11.62 -12.43
C ASN A 185 3.47 -11.46 -12.58
N SER A 186 2.67 -12.49 -12.36
CA SER A 186 1.21 -12.46 -12.52
C SER A 186 0.42 -12.96 -11.31
N LEU A 187 1.07 -13.34 -10.20
CA LEU A 187 0.39 -13.85 -9.00
C LEU A 187 0.15 -12.72 -7.99
N TYR A 188 -1.09 -12.29 -7.88
CA TYR A 188 -1.53 -11.23 -6.98
C TYR A 188 -2.49 -11.77 -5.91
N GLY A 189 -2.41 -11.19 -4.73
CA GLY A 189 -3.25 -11.56 -3.59
C GLY A 189 -2.87 -12.89 -2.94
N CYS A 190 -3.58 -13.23 -1.88
CA CYS A 190 -3.29 -14.40 -1.04
C CYS A 190 -4.00 -15.68 -1.48
N LEU A 191 -4.26 -15.85 -2.78
CA LEU A 191 -4.95 -17.04 -3.31
C LEU A 191 -4.30 -18.36 -2.87
N LEU A 192 -2.95 -18.40 -2.77
CA LEU A 192 -2.20 -19.60 -2.37
C LEU A 192 -2.17 -19.86 -0.85
N TYR A 193 -2.74 -18.95 -0.06
CA TYR A 193 -2.66 -18.98 1.41
C TYR A 193 -4.05 -18.94 2.06
N THR A 194 -5.07 -19.46 1.37
CA THR A 194 -6.38 -19.67 1.96
C THR A 194 -6.33 -20.79 2.98
N SER A 195 -7.24 -20.79 3.96
CA SER A 195 -7.30 -21.81 5.00
C SER A 195 -7.44 -23.22 4.45
N ASP A 196 -8.04 -23.36 3.27
CA ASP A 196 -8.30 -24.65 2.61
C ASP A 196 -7.08 -25.21 1.86
N ALA A 197 -6.02 -24.39 1.68
CA ALA A 197 -4.76 -24.83 1.06
C ALA A 197 -3.71 -25.29 2.10
N ALA A 198 -4.03 -25.22 3.39
CA ALA A 198 -3.15 -25.55 4.50
C ALA A 198 -3.49 -26.92 5.15
N ASP A 199 -4.50 -27.64 4.65
CA ASP A 199 -4.84 -29.02 4.94
C ASP A 199 -4.34 -29.93 3.81
#